data_3aab11e3a46dcdf6fea1c9bd5b011310
#
_entry.id   3aab11e3a46dcdf6fea1c9bd5b011310
#
_cell.length_a   1.000
_cell.length_b   1.000
_cell.length_c   1.000
_cell.angle_alpha   90.00
_cell.angle_beta   90.00
_cell.angle_gamma   90.00
#
_symmetry.space_group_name_H-M   'P 1'
#
loop_
_entity.id
_entity.type
_entity.pdbx_description
1 polymer ?
#
loop_
_entity_poly.entity_id
_entity_poly.type
_entity_poly.pdbx_seq_one_letter_code
_entity_poly.pdbx_strand_id
1 'polypeptide(L)'
;NTLQMEADAILELVPRVDEHFSAAVAMILDCPGRVVITGMGKSGIIGRKMAATFASTGTPSFYLHPAEGIHGDLGMVTESDVVIALSNSGETGEVLHILPSLRRIGAKLIAMVGNAESSLAKNSDITLDVGVSQEACPLGLAPTSSTTAALAYGDALALALLSKRKFTASQFAVFHPGGSLGRKLLLTVEDIMHSGADNPVVNGATTVQDALFVITDKGLGAVSVVDDNEIMIGVLT
;
A
#
# COMPACT_ATOMS: atom_id res chain seq x y z
N ASN A 1 -19.63 -7.68 20.98
CA ASN A 1 -19.86 -8.83 20.15
C ASN A 1 -19.57 -8.62 18.66
N THR A 2 -19.70 -7.38 18.13
CA THR A 2 -19.36 -7.02 16.75
C THR A 2 -17.94 -7.45 16.35
N LEU A 3 -16.94 -7.15 17.17
CA LEU A 3 -15.54 -7.51 16.91
C LEU A 3 -15.36 -9.03 16.76
N GLN A 4 -16.09 -9.84 17.55
CA GLN A 4 -16.01 -11.30 17.43
C GLN A 4 -16.61 -11.77 16.11
N MET A 5 -17.76 -11.22 15.71
CA MET A 5 -18.40 -11.56 14.44
C MET A 5 -17.54 -11.20 13.24
N GLU A 6 -16.88 -10.06 13.28
CA GLU A 6 -15.95 -9.66 12.21
C GLU A 6 -14.67 -10.53 12.19
N ALA A 7 -14.17 -10.94 13.35
CA ALA A 7 -13.03 -11.87 13.43
C ALA A 7 -13.42 -13.25 12.88
N ASP A 8 -14.60 -13.76 13.22
CA ASP A 8 -15.11 -15.03 12.73
C ASP A 8 -15.30 -14.98 11.19
N ALA A 9 -15.80 -13.86 10.65
CA ALA A 9 -15.92 -13.64 9.21
C ALA A 9 -14.57 -13.68 8.49
N ILE A 10 -13.50 -13.18 9.09
CA ILE A 10 -12.13 -13.31 8.53
C ILE A 10 -11.68 -14.78 8.57
N LEU A 11 -11.96 -15.51 9.65
CA LEU A 11 -11.56 -16.92 9.78
C LEU A 11 -12.31 -17.80 8.76
N GLU A 12 -13.54 -17.47 8.39
CA GLU A 12 -14.30 -18.13 7.33
C GLU A 12 -13.63 -18.02 5.94
N LEU A 13 -12.74 -17.02 5.74
CA LEU A 13 -12.03 -16.86 4.47
C LEU A 13 -10.80 -17.76 4.33
N VAL A 14 -10.25 -18.29 5.45
CA VAL A 14 -9.02 -19.08 5.42
C VAL A 14 -9.10 -20.27 4.46
N PRO A 15 -10.18 -21.10 4.43
CA PRO A 15 -10.31 -22.19 3.48
C PRO A 15 -10.55 -21.74 2.04
N ARG A 16 -10.85 -20.46 1.80
CA ARG A 16 -11.05 -19.88 0.45
C ARG A 16 -9.75 -19.28 -0.14
N VAL A 17 -8.63 -19.40 0.56
CA VAL A 17 -7.29 -19.17 0.01
C VAL A 17 -6.88 -20.44 -0.75
N ASP A 18 -7.49 -20.65 -1.89
CA ASP A 18 -7.49 -21.86 -2.73
C ASP A 18 -6.77 -21.64 -4.09
N GLU A 19 -7.15 -22.46 -5.08
CA GLU A 19 -6.63 -22.31 -6.45
C GLU A 19 -7.06 -21.01 -7.14
N HIS A 20 -8.25 -20.47 -6.84
CA HIS A 20 -8.71 -19.18 -7.40
C HIS A 20 -7.87 -18.02 -6.86
N PHE A 21 -7.54 -18.04 -5.57
CA PHE A 21 -6.61 -17.09 -4.98
C PHE A 21 -5.23 -17.20 -5.64
N SER A 22 -4.73 -18.41 -5.80
CA SER A 22 -3.42 -18.66 -6.43
C SER A 22 -3.40 -18.20 -7.88
N ALA A 23 -4.49 -18.42 -8.63
CA ALA A 23 -4.65 -17.98 -10.01
C ALA A 23 -4.69 -16.43 -10.09
N ALA A 24 -5.38 -15.76 -9.15
CA ALA A 24 -5.39 -14.30 -9.08
C ALA A 24 -4.00 -13.72 -8.81
N VAL A 25 -3.24 -14.32 -7.87
CA VAL A 25 -1.84 -13.96 -7.62
C VAL A 25 -1.00 -14.11 -8.90
N ALA A 26 -1.13 -15.23 -9.61
CA ALA A 26 -0.39 -15.48 -10.85
C ALA A 26 -0.77 -14.46 -11.93
N MET A 27 -2.06 -14.22 -12.17
CA MET A 27 -2.55 -13.23 -13.14
C MET A 27 -2.00 -11.83 -12.88
N ILE A 28 -1.92 -11.41 -11.61
CA ILE A 28 -1.38 -10.09 -11.24
C ILE A 28 0.15 -10.05 -11.35
N LEU A 29 0.85 -11.15 -11.06
CA LEU A 29 2.31 -11.23 -11.23
C LEU A 29 2.71 -11.12 -12.70
N ASP A 30 1.95 -11.75 -13.59
CA ASP A 30 2.18 -11.76 -15.04
C ASP A 30 1.65 -10.50 -15.73
N CYS A 31 0.96 -9.61 -15.00
CA CYS A 31 0.42 -8.37 -15.53
C CYS A 31 1.55 -7.38 -15.88
N PRO A 32 1.70 -7.01 -17.16
CA PRO A 32 2.71 -6.02 -17.57
C PRO A 32 2.29 -4.58 -17.27
N GLY A 33 1.01 -4.36 -17.03
CA GLY A 33 0.41 -3.07 -16.70
C GLY A 33 0.24 -2.84 -15.19
N ARG A 34 -0.90 -2.30 -14.81
CA ARG A 34 -1.25 -1.96 -13.43
C ARG A 34 -2.44 -2.77 -12.93
N VAL A 35 -2.59 -2.84 -11.63
CA VAL A 35 -3.82 -3.35 -11.02
C VAL A 35 -4.79 -2.18 -10.83
N VAL A 36 -5.92 -2.23 -11.52
CA VAL A 36 -6.99 -1.24 -11.40
C VAL A 36 -8.05 -1.80 -10.45
N ILE A 37 -8.34 -1.09 -9.37
CA ILE A 37 -9.34 -1.55 -8.40
C ILE A 37 -10.58 -0.67 -8.51
N THR A 38 -11.75 -1.29 -8.60
CA THR A 38 -13.03 -0.59 -8.75
C THR A 38 -14.11 -1.14 -7.82
N GLY A 39 -15.08 -0.32 -7.45
CA GLY A 39 -16.19 -0.68 -6.58
C GLY A 39 -17.00 0.54 -6.17
N MET A 40 -18.24 0.36 -5.72
CA MET A 40 -19.14 1.44 -5.30
C MET A 40 -19.29 1.52 -3.77
N GLY A 41 -19.58 2.70 -3.27
CA GLY A 41 -19.90 2.94 -1.85
C GLY A 41 -18.83 2.42 -0.90
N LYS A 42 -19.20 1.59 0.07
CA LYS A 42 -18.25 1.01 1.04
C LYS A 42 -17.26 0.05 0.39
N SER A 43 -17.67 -0.76 -0.59
CA SER A 43 -16.73 -1.56 -1.39
C SER A 43 -15.72 -0.70 -2.13
N GLY A 44 -16.10 0.48 -2.62
CA GLY A 44 -15.19 1.44 -3.23
C GLY A 44 -14.18 2.01 -2.24
N ILE A 45 -14.58 2.29 -0.99
CA ILE A 45 -13.66 2.75 0.07
C ILE A 45 -12.63 1.65 0.38
N ILE A 46 -13.06 0.39 0.52
CA ILE A 46 -12.17 -0.76 0.67
C ILE A 46 -11.25 -0.89 -0.54
N GLY A 47 -11.78 -0.77 -1.76
CA GLY A 47 -10.99 -0.79 -2.99
C GLY A 47 -9.91 0.30 -3.05
N ARG A 48 -10.20 1.51 -2.59
CA ARG A 48 -9.19 2.58 -2.46
C ARG A 48 -8.07 2.20 -1.50
N LYS A 49 -8.40 1.62 -0.34
CA LYS A 49 -7.40 1.13 0.62
C LYS A 49 -6.56 0.01 0.01
N MET A 50 -7.19 -0.94 -0.68
CA MET A 50 -6.47 -2.01 -1.37
C MET A 50 -5.49 -1.46 -2.43
N ALA A 51 -5.92 -0.51 -3.27
CA ALA A 51 -5.07 0.13 -4.25
C ALA A 51 -3.83 0.78 -3.60
N ALA A 52 -4.04 1.51 -2.51
CA ALA A 52 -2.95 2.12 -1.75
C ALA A 52 -1.99 1.05 -1.17
N THR A 53 -2.53 -0.06 -0.65
CA THR A 53 -1.72 -1.17 -0.12
C THR A 53 -0.89 -1.82 -1.23
N PHE A 54 -1.49 -2.16 -2.38
CA PHE A 54 -0.77 -2.73 -3.52
C PHE A 54 0.35 -1.80 -3.99
N ALA A 55 0.05 -0.51 -4.20
CA ALA A 55 1.04 0.48 -4.64
C ALA A 55 2.22 0.57 -3.66
N SER A 56 1.94 0.62 -2.36
CA SER A 56 2.96 0.73 -1.32
C SER A 56 3.77 -0.55 -1.09
N THR A 57 3.27 -1.69 -1.56
CA THR A 57 3.93 -3.01 -1.43
C THR A 57 4.52 -3.53 -2.75
N GLY A 58 4.72 -2.65 -3.73
CA GLY A 58 5.46 -2.98 -4.96
C GLY A 58 4.61 -3.50 -6.12
N THR A 59 3.29 -3.39 -6.05
CA THR A 59 2.38 -3.67 -7.17
C THR A 59 1.73 -2.37 -7.63
N PRO A 60 2.11 -1.81 -8.79
CA PRO A 60 1.54 -0.56 -9.30
C PRO A 60 0.03 -0.67 -9.43
N SER A 61 -0.71 0.21 -8.78
CA SER A 61 -2.17 0.16 -8.75
C SER A 61 -2.81 1.53 -8.56
N PHE A 62 -4.06 1.65 -8.97
CA PHE A 62 -4.89 2.81 -8.69
C PHE A 62 -6.37 2.40 -8.56
N TYR A 63 -7.15 3.29 -8.00
CA TYR A 63 -8.58 3.10 -7.87
C TYR A 63 -9.32 3.86 -8.97
N LEU A 64 -10.24 3.17 -9.66
CA LEU A 64 -11.17 3.72 -10.65
C LEU A 64 -12.58 3.73 -10.08
N HIS A 65 -13.20 4.90 -9.97
CA HIS A 65 -14.60 4.97 -9.55
C HIS A 65 -15.52 4.54 -10.71
N PRO A 66 -16.39 3.53 -10.56
CA PRO A 66 -17.12 3.00 -11.68
C PRO A 66 -18.10 4.01 -12.33
N ALA A 67 -18.67 4.93 -11.56
CA ALA A 67 -19.50 5.99 -12.13
C ALA A 67 -18.69 6.97 -12.99
N GLU A 68 -17.49 7.36 -12.57
CA GLU A 68 -16.58 8.18 -13.40
C GLU A 68 -16.08 7.39 -14.63
N GLY A 69 -15.91 6.07 -14.47
CA GLY A 69 -15.61 5.16 -15.57
C GLY A 69 -16.63 5.28 -16.71
N ILE A 70 -17.92 5.35 -16.42
CA ILE A 70 -18.99 5.53 -17.41
C ILE A 70 -18.82 6.86 -18.16
N HIS A 71 -18.25 7.86 -17.55
CA HIS A 71 -18.09 9.21 -18.08
C HIS A 71 -16.71 9.53 -18.67
N GLY A 72 -15.86 8.51 -18.85
CA GLY A 72 -14.61 8.67 -19.61
C GLY A 72 -13.35 8.15 -18.90
N ASP A 73 -13.34 7.98 -17.57
CA ASP A 73 -12.16 7.55 -16.82
C ASP A 73 -11.71 6.11 -17.18
N LEU A 74 -12.55 5.33 -17.88
CA LEU A 74 -12.12 4.07 -18.51
C LEU A 74 -10.95 4.23 -19.47
N GLY A 75 -10.70 5.43 -19.99
CA GLY A 75 -9.51 5.75 -20.78
C GLY A 75 -8.18 5.58 -20.01
N MET A 76 -8.22 5.47 -18.67
CA MET A 76 -7.04 5.15 -17.86
C MET A 76 -6.69 3.66 -17.89
N VAL A 77 -7.59 2.78 -18.34
CA VAL A 77 -7.41 1.33 -18.37
C VAL A 77 -6.90 0.89 -19.73
N THR A 78 -5.95 -0.03 -19.75
CA THR A 78 -5.36 -0.60 -20.95
C THR A 78 -5.55 -2.12 -21.01
N GLU A 79 -5.31 -2.73 -22.15
CA GLU A 79 -5.32 -4.19 -22.33
C GLU A 79 -4.26 -4.91 -21.49
N SER A 80 -3.23 -4.17 -21.07
CA SER A 80 -2.16 -4.69 -20.22
C SER A 80 -2.51 -4.73 -18.74
N ASP A 81 -3.64 -4.13 -18.32
CA ASP A 81 -4.02 -4.02 -16.92
C ASP A 81 -4.85 -5.22 -16.45
N VAL A 82 -4.82 -5.46 -15.14
CA VAL A 82 -5.74 -6.36 -14.44
C VAL A 82 -6.70 -5.53 -13.60
N VAL A 83 -7.99 -5.73 -13.78
CA VAL A 83 -9.03 -5.03 -13.02
C VAL A 83 -9.55 -5.94 -11.91
N ILE A 84 -9.57 -5.45 -10.67
CA ILE A 84 -10.23 -6.11 -9.53
C ILE A 84 -11.51 -5.32 -9.23
N ALA A 85 -12.66 -5.95 -9.46
CA ALA A 85 -13.95 -5.34 -9.21
C ALA A 85 -14.57 -5.87 -7.90
N LEU A 86 -14.85 -4.96 -6.95
CA LEU A 86 -15.43 -5.28 -5.66
C LEU A 86 -16.92 -4.99 -5.65
N SER A 87 -17.71 -6.01 -5.33
CA SER A 87 -19.16 -5.87 -5.10
C SER A 87 -19.65 -7.00 -4.21
N ASN A 88 -20.13 -6.72 -3.01
CA ASN A 88 -20.62 -7.77 -2.11
C ASN A 88 -21.76 -8.57 -2.73
N SER A 89 -22.77 -7.92 -3.33
CA SER A 89 -23.84 -8.60 -4.05
C SER A 89 -23.41 -9.19 -5.41
N GLY A 90 -22.35 -8.59 -6.02
CA GLY A 90 -21.98 -8.86 -7.40
C GLY A 90 -22.97 -8.33 -8.45
N GLU A 91 -23.95 -7.52 -8.02
CA GLU A 91 -25.03 -6.97 -8.86
C GLU A 91 -25.05 -5.43 -8.85
N THR A 92 -24.00 -4.78 -8.41
CA THR A 92 -23.90 -3.31 -8.39
C THR A 92 -23.95 -2.74 -9.80
N GLY A 93 -25.00 -1.97 -10.11
CA GLY A 93 -25.30 -1.49 -11.47
C GLY A 93 -24.13 -0.76 -12.12
N GLU A 94 -23.50 0.19 -11.41
CA GLU A 94 -22.39 0.99 -11.93
C GLU A 94 -21.16 0.12 -12.26
N VAL A 95 -20.91 -0.92 -11.48
CA VAL A 95 -19.82 -1.87 -11.73
C VAL A 95 -20.16 -2.72 -12.97
N LEU A 96 -21.39 -3.22 -13.07
CA LEU A 96 -21.83 -4.02 -14.21
C LEU A 96 -21.85 -3.21 -15.52
N HIS A 97 -22.18 -1.91 -15.46
CA HIS A 97 -22.19 -1.04 -16.64
C HIS A 97 -20.82 -0.87 -17.31
N ILE A 98 -19.73 -0.91 -16.56
CA ILE A 98 -18.38 -0.75 -17.13
C ILE A 98 -17.80 -2.06 -17.69
N LEU A 99 -18.36 -3.24 -17.36
CA LEU A 99 -17.81 -4.54 -17.78
C LEU A 99 -17.71 -4.70 -19.29
N PRO A 100 -18.72 -4.35 -20.11
CA PRO A 100 -18.62 -4.48 -21.56
C PRO A 100 -17.46 -3.66 -22.15
N SER A 101 -17.21 -2.48 -21.59
CA SER A 101 -16.09 -1.61 -22.01
C SER A 101 -14.75 -2.18 -21.58
N LEU A 102 -14.61 -2.68 -20.36
CA LEU A 102 -13.40 -3.35 -19.88
C LEU A 102 -13.05 -4.56 -20.76
N ARG A 103 -14.06 -5.35 -21.14
CA ARG A 103 -13.89 -6.46 -22.07
C ARG A 103 -13.43 -6.03 -23.45
N ARG A 104 -13.94 -4.90 -23.98
CA ARG A 104 -13.51 -4.34 -25.26
C ARG A 104 -12.08 -3.80 -25.22
N ILE A 105 -11.68 -3.23 -24.10
CA ILE A 105 -10.30 -2.79 -23.85
C ILE A 105 -9.35 -4.01 -23.84
N GLY A 106 -9.85 -5.18 -23.42
CA GLY A 106 -9.05 -6.41 -23.32
C GLY A 106 -8.40 -6.61 -21.96
N ALA A 107 -8.73 -5.78 -20.97
CA ALA A 107 -8.23 -5.93 -19.59
C ALA A 107 -8.74 -7.23 -18.96
N LYS A 108 -7.89 -7.90 -18.19
CA LYS A 108 -8.29 -9.08 -17.40
C LYS A 108 -9.10 -8.65 -16.19
N LEU A 109 -10.08 -9.46 -15.81
CA LEU A 109 -11.04 -9.12 -14.76
C LEU A 109 -11.05 -10.16 -13.64
N ILE A 110 -10.84 -9.72 -12.42
CA ILE A 110 -11.02 -10.49 -11.18
C ILE A 110 -12.21 -9.90 -10.45
N ALA A 111 -13.22 -10.74 -10.17
CA ALA A 111 -14.34 -10.39 -9.29
C ALA A 111 -13.98 -10.70 -7.83
N MET A 112 -14.18 -9.76 -6.93
CA MET A 112 -14.16 -9.98 -5.49
C MET A 112 -15.57 -9.74 -4.96
N VAL A 113 -16.29 -10.83 -4.69
CA VAL A 113 -17.74 -10.82 -4.46
C VAL A 113 -18.14 -11.65 -3.24
N GLY A 114 -19.28 -11.33 -2.65
CA GLY A 114 -19.92 -12.16 -1.63
C GLY A 114 -20.87 -13.23 -2.19
N ASN A 115 -21.14 -13.20 -3.50
CA ASN A 115 -21.94 -14.19 -4.20
C ASN A 115 -21.25 -14.63 -5.50
N ALA A 116 -20.69 -15.82 -5.50
CA ALA A 116 -19.99 -16.40 -6.65
C ALA A 116 -20.90 -16.69 -7.85
N GLU A 117 -22.23 -16.74 -7.67
CA GLU A 117 -23.21 -16.93 -8.75
C GLU A 117 -23.72 -15.63 -9.37
N SER A 118 -23.15 -14.48 -8.93
CA SER A 118 -23.56 -13.15 -9.38
C SER A 118 -23.17 -12.85 -10.83
N SER A 119 -23.81 -11.80 -11.38
CA SER A 119 -23.51 -11.30 -12.73
C SER A 119 -22.04 -10.87 -12.87
N LEU A 120 -21.45 -10.22 -11.86
CA LEU A 120 -20.05 -9.83 -11.87
C LEU A 120 -19.13 -11.06 -11.92
N ALA A 121 -19.39 -12.07 -11.07
CA ALA A 121 -18.62 -13.30 -11.05
C ALA A 121 -18.63 -14.02 -12.41
N LYS A 122 -19.82 -14.21 -12.99
CA LYS A 122 -20.01 -14.88 -14.30
C LYS A 122 -19.37 -14.14 -15.47
N ASN A 123 -19.12 -12.86 -15.31
CA ASN A 123 -18.46 -12.03 -16.32
C ASN A 123 -17.00 -11.74 -16.00
N SER A 124 -16.36 -12.46 -15.10
CA SER A 124 -14.95 -12.29 -14.70
C SER A 124 -14.10 -13.49 -15.11
N ASP A 125 -12.80 -13.28 -15.29
CA ASP A 125 -11.85 -14.33 -15.59
C ASP A 125 -11.55 -15.19 -14.35
N ILE A 126 -11.53 -14.55 -13.17
CA ILE A 126 -11.36 -15.22 -11.86
C ILE A 126 -12.37 -14.62 -10.87
N THR A 127 -12.92 -15.47 -10.03
CA THR A 127 -13.81 -15.07 -8.93
C THR A 127 -13.15 -15.40 -7.59
N LEU A 128 -13.06 -14.38 -6.73
CA LEU A 128 -12.64 -14.48 -5.34
C LEU A 128 -13.89 -14.33 -4.46
N ASP A 129 -14.28 -15.41 -3.80
CA ASP A 129 -15.41 -15.42 -2.89
C ASP A 129 -14.98 -14.88 -1.52
N VAL A 130 -15.49 -13.69 -1.18
CA VAL A 130 -15.32 -13.02 0.12
C VAL A 130 -16.64 -12.91 0.88
N GLY A 131 -17.62 -13.76 0.56
CA GLY A 131 -18.91 -13.79 1.22
C GLY A 131 -18.79 -14.07 2.72
N VAL A 132 -19.69 -13.51 3.50
CA VAL A 132 -19.77 -13.70 4.93
C VAL A 132 -21.13 -14.29 5.30
N SER A 133 -21.17 -15.06 6.38
CA SER A 133 -22.40 -15.69 6.85
C SER A 133 -23.42 -14.65 7.33
N GLN A 134 -22.98 -13.55 7.93
CA GLN A 134 -23.83 -12.47 8.43
C GLN A 134 -23.06 -11.17 8.64
N GLU A 135 -23.77 -10.05 8.57
CA GLU A 135 -23.24 -8.75 8.98
C GLU A 135 -23.29 -8.62 10.52
N ALA A 136 -22.30 -7.94 11.10
CA ALA A 136 -22.26 -7.66 12.55
C ALA A 136 -23.27 -6.56 12.96
N CYS A 137 -23.95 -5.95 11.99
CA CYS A 137 -25.00 -4.98 12.22
C CYS A 137 -26.26 -5.69 12.76
N PRO A 138 -26.86 -5.24 13.88
CA PRO A 138 -28.08 -5.84 14.44
C PRO A 138 -29.27 -5.87 13.49
N LEU A 139 -29.30 -4.96 12.51
CA LEU A 139 -30.33 -4.90 11.47
C LEU A 139 -29.95 -5.72 10.22
N GLY A 140 -28.73 -6.24 10.14
CA GLY A 140 -28.21 -6.94 8.95
C GLY A 140 -28.05 -6.07 7.70
N LEU A 141 -28.10 -4.73 7.85
CA LEU A 141 -28.13 -3.79 6.71
C LEU A 141 -26.79 -3.07 6.48
N ALA A 142 -26.09 -2.72 7.55
CA ALA A 142 -24.83 -1.99 7.42
C ALA A 142 -23.69 -2.97 7.10
N PRO A 143 -22.96 -2.76 5.98
CA PRO A 143 -21.77 -3.55 5.68
C PRO A 143 -20.71 -3.37 6.78
N THR A 144 -20.39 -4.45 7.46
CA THR A 144 -19.43 -4.55 8.58
C THR A 144 -18.53 -5.77 8.35
N SER A 145 -19.01 -6.98 8.66
CA SER A 145 -18.26 -8.23 8.42
C SER A 145 -17.84 -8.36 6.96
N SER A 146 -18.71 -8.06 6.00
CA SER A 146 -18.40 -8.13 4.57
C SER A 146 -17.29 -7.17 4.15
N THR A 147 -17.25 -5.95 4.68
CA THR A 147 -16.18 -4.99 4.37
C THR A 147 -14.88 -5.34 5.04
N THR A 148 -14.92 -5.84 6.28
CA THR A 148 -13.75 -6.31 7.02
C THR A 148 -13.14 -7.55 6.35
N ALA A 149 -13.97 -8.51 5.94
CA ALA A 149 -13.57 -9.69 5.19
C ALA A 149 -12.90 -9.33 3.85
N ALA A 150 -13.55 -8.49 3.04
CA ALA A 150 -12.99 -8.03 1.75
C ALA A 150 -11.65 -7.31 1.93
N LEU A 151 -11.52 -6.48 2.97
CA LEU A 151 -10.28 -5.79 3.31
C LEU A 151 -9.17 -6.78 3.66
N ALA A 152 -9.44 -7.72 4.58
CA ALA A 152 -8.47 -8.71 5.02
C ALA A 152 -7.99 -9.61 3.86
N TYR A 153 -8.91 -10.02 2.99
CA TYR A 153 -8.57 -10.83 1.81
C TYR A 153 -7.75 -10.05 0.79
N GLY A 154 -8.05 -8.76 0.59
CA GLY A 154 -7.27 -7.85 -0.23
C GLY A 154 -5.84 -7.64 0.30
N ASP A 155 -5.67 -7.55 1.62
CA ASP A 155 -4.36 -7.48 2.25
C ASP A 155 -3.57 -8.80 2.10
N ALA A 156 -4.25 -9.95 2.23
CA ALA A 156 -3.63 -11.25 1.97
C ALA A 156 -3.12 -11.34 0.53
N LEU A 157 -3.90 -10.86 -0.45
CA LEU A 157 -3.51 -10.81 -1.85
C LEU A 157 -2.28 -9.91 -2.08
N ALA A 158 -2.29 -8.71 -1.49
CA ALA A 158 -1.17 -7.77 -1.58
C ALA A 158 0.13 -8.34 -0.99
N LEU A 159 0.04 -9.01 0.17
CA LEU A 159 1.21 -9.60 0.84
C LEU A 159 1.70 -10.87 0.14
N ALA A 160 0.82 -11.65 -0.48
CA ALA A 160 1.23 -12.76 -1.34
C ALA A 160 2.05 -12.26 -2.55
N LEU A 161 1.62 -11.16 -3.17
CA LEU A 161 2.34 -10.50 -4.27
C LEU A 161 3.68 -9.94 -3.81
N LEU A 162 3.71 -9.23 -2.66
CA LEU A 162 4.94 -8.71 -2.03
C LEU A 162 5.97 -9.84 -1.84
N SER A 163 5.52 -10.97 -1.28
CA SER A 163 6.37 -12.14 -1.04
C SER A 163 6.90 -12.74 -2.35
N LYS A 164 6.03 -12.94 -3.35
CA LYS A 164 6.42 -13.49 -4.66
C LYS A 164 7.37 -12.56 -5.43
N ARG A 165 7.19 -11.24 -5.32
CA ARG A 165 8.09 -10.22 -5.91
C ARG A 165 9.39 -10.08 -5.12
N LYS A 166 9.53 -10.70 -3.96
CA LYS A 166 10.67 -10.52 -3.03
C LYS A 166 10.91 -9.04 -2.70
N PHE A 167 9.82 -8.29 -2.52
CA PHE A 167 9.88 -6.86 -2.24
C PHE A 167 10.57 -6.59 -0.90
N THR A 168 11.54 -5.66 -0.89
CA THR A 168 12.43 -5.44 0.24
C THR A 168 12.04 -4.23 1.08
N ALA A 169 12.55 -4.16 2.33
CA ALA A 169 12.38 -2.99 3.20
C ALA A 169 12.98 -1.72 2.58
N SER A 170 14.08 -1.83 1.82
CA SER A 170 14.68 -0.69 1.12
C SER A 170 13.77 -0.15 0.02
N GLN A 171 13.11 -1.04 -0.74
CA GLN A 171 12.12 -0.64 -1.74
C GLN A 171 10.88 -0.01 -1.08
N PHE A 172 10.44 -0.55 0.06
CA PHE A 172 9.34 0.03 0.84
C PHE A 172 9.67 1.46 1.31
N ALA A 173 10.92 1.70 1.75
CA ALA A 173 11.39 3.01 2.18
C ALA A 173 11.29 4.06 1.06
N VAL A 174 11.62 3.69 -0.18
CA VAL A 174 11.52 4.57 -1.36
C VAL A 174 10.09 5.10 -1.54
N PHE A 175 9.07 4.27 -1.28
CA PHE A 175 7.67 4.68 -1.40
C PHE A 175 7.14 5.43 -0.17
N HIS A 176 7.91 5.45 0.94
CA HIS A 176 7.54 6.09 2.20
C HIS A 176 8.64 7.04 2.72
N PRO A 177 9.12 8.01 1.91
CA PRO A 177 10.30 8.83 2.26
C PRO A 177 10.10 9.69 3.52
N GLY A 178 8.87 10.13 3.79
CA GLY A 178 8.53 10.93 4.97
C GLY A 178 8.31 10.13 6.26
N GLY A 179 8.20 8.81 6.18
CA GLY A 179 8.00 7.94 7.34
C GLY A 179 9.27 7.73 8.15
N SER A 180 9.12 7.34 9.43
CA SER A 180 10.27 7.02 10.30
C SER A 180 11.17 5.93 9.72
N LEU A 181 10.56 4.91 9.12
CA LEU A 181 11.28 3.83 8.44
C LEU A 181 12.00 4.32 7.19
N GLY A 182 11.35 5.14 6.36
CA GLY A 182 11.94 5.74 5.16
C GLY A 182 13.17 6.57 5.50
N ARG A 183 13.05 7.49 6.44
CA ARG A 183 14.18 8.30 6.94
C ARG A 183 15.32 7.43 7.45
N LYS A 184 15.02 6.41 8.26
CA LYS A 184 16.05 5.53 8.85
C LYS A 184 16.82 4.73 7.79
N LEU A 185 16.18 4.34 6.69
CA LEU A 185 16.78 3.48 5.66
C LEU A 185 17.36 4.25 4.47
N LEU A 186 16.89 5.46 4.21
CA LEU A 186 17.31 6.24 3.04
C LEU A 186 18.27 7.38 3.38
N LEU A 187 18.17 7.99 4.59
CA LEU A 187 19.07 9.09 4.96
C LEU A 187 20.51 8.59 5.15
N THR A 188 21.42 9.26 4.50
CA THR A 188 22.87 9.11 4.68
C THR A 188 23.36 10.09 5.75
N VAL A 189 24.60 9.91 6.21
CA VAL A 189 25.24 10.89 7.09
C VAL A 189 25.36 12.23 6.38
N GLU A 190 25.64 12.24 5.09
CA GLU A 190 25.74 13.44 4.26
C GLU A 190 24.44 14.26 4.24
N ASP A 191 23.26 13.59 4.25
CA ASP A 191 21.93 14.25 4.24
C ASP A 191 21.61 14.98 5.54
N ILE A 192 22.24 14.61 6.66
CA ILE A 192 21.90 15.11 7.99
C ILE A 192 23.09 15.69 8.77
N MET A 193 24.31 15.56 8.26
CA MET A 193 25.49 16.12 8.92
C MET A 193 25.48 17.63 8.87
N HIS A 194 26.07 18.26 9.89
CA HIS A 194 26.42 19.68 9.85
C HIS A 194 27.73 19.88 9.06
N SER A 195 27.77 20.87 8.18
CA SER A 195 28.92 21.15 7.31
C SER A 195 29.18 22.63 7.18
N GLY A 196 30.33 23.00 6.65
CA GLY A 196 30.74 24.38 6.47
C GLY A 196 30.74 25.17 7.79
N ALA A 197 30.10 26.33 7.80
CA ALA A 197 30.02 27.22 8.96
C ALA A 197 29.24 26.63 10.16
N ASP A 198 28.39 25.61 9.95
CA ASP A 198 27.61 24.96 11.01
C ASP A 198 28.35 23.79 11.66
N ASN A 199 29.50 23.39 11.10
CA ASN A 199 30.32 22.33 11.67
C ASN A 199 31.11 22.87 12.87
N PRO A 200 30.94 22.32 14.09
CA PRO A 200 31.73 22.72 15.27
C PRO A 200 33.15 22.19 15.16
N VAL A 201 34.08 23.07 14.82
CA VAL A 201 35.50 22.74 14.67
C VAL A 201 36.35 23.75 15.45
N VAL A 202 37.36 23.27 16.16
CA VAL A 202 38.38 24.07 16.85
C VAL A 202 39.76 23.51 16.58
N ASN A 203 40.80 24.38 16.64
CA ASN A 203 42.21 23.93 16.59
C ASN A 203 42.63 23.35 17.94
N GLY A 204 43.56 22.40 17.96
CA GLY A 204 44.08 21.77 19.16
C GLY A 204 44.74 22.75 20.17
N ALA A 205 45.12 23.95 19.74
CA ALA A 205 45.61 25.02 20.60
C ALA A 205 44.50 25.89 21.24
N THR A 206 43.25 25.73 20.85
CA THR A 206 42.07 26.45 21.39
C THR A 206 41.91 26.13 22.87
N THR A 207 41.58 27.16 23.70
CA THR A 207 41.32 26.90 25.10
C THR A 207 40.02 26.09 25.29
N VAL A 208 39.94 25.30 26.36
CA VAL A 208 38.72 24.54 26.71
C VAL A 208 37.51 25.46 26.86
N GLN A 209 37.71 26.67 27.40
CA GLN A 209 36.65 27.66 27.55
C GLN A 209 36.06 28.08 26.21
N ASP A 210 36.89 28.39 25.23
CA ASP A 210 36.46 28.78 23.88
C ASP A 210 35.82 27.60 23.14
N ALA A 211 36.36 26.40 23.30
CA ALA A 211 35.74 25.19 22.75
C ALA A 211 34.32 24.94 23.29
N LEU A 212 34.10 25.19 24.60
CA LEU A 212 32.76 25.10 25.20
C LEU A 212 31.78 26.13 24.62
N PHE A 213 32.26 27.34 24.27
CA PHE A 213 31.41 28.31 23.56
C PHE A 213 30.95 27.77 22.20
N VAL A 214 31.87 27.16 21.42
CA VAL A 214 31.54 26.58 20.12
C VAL A 214 30.55 25.43 20.27
N ILE A 215 30.73 24.54 21.23
CA ILE A 215 29.79 23.43 21.53
C ILE A 215 28.40 23.99 21.82
N THR A 216 28.31 25.04 22.65
CA THR A 216 27.06 25.66 23.08
C THR A 216 26.40 26.41 21.90
N ASP A 217 27.13 27.18 21.16
CA ASP A 217 26.66 27.97 20.01
C ASP A 217 26.11 27.07 18.91
N LYS A 218 26.81 25.98 18.58
CA LYS A 218 26.39 25.02 17.56
C LYS A 218 25.35 24.00 18.05
N GLY A 219 25.19 23.83 19.35
CA GLY A 219 24.14 23.00 19.96
C GLY A 219 24.26 21.50 19.69
N LEU A 220 25.44 21.02 19.25
CA LEU A 220 25.65 19.59 18.92
C LEU A 220 26.21 18.76 20.06
N GLY A 221 26.53 19.40 21.20
CA GLY A 221 27.09 18.73 22.37
C GLY A 221 28.52 18.19 22.20
N ALA A 222 29.14 18.46 21.07
CA ALA A 222 30.49 18.04 20.75
C ALA A 222 31.17 19.03 19.78
N VAL A 223 32.49 19.04 19.74
CA VAL A 223 33.32 19.80 18.78
C VAL A 223 34.45 18.92 18.26
N SER A 224 34.71 18.97 16.96
CA SER A 224 35.84 18.33 16.32
C SER A 224 37.09 19.14 16.57
N VAL A 225 38.15 18.49 17.01
CA VAL A 225 39.47 19.12 17.20
C VAL A 225 40.36 18.78 15.99
N VAL A 226 40.90 19.80 15.33
CA VAL A 226 41.76 19.64 14.14
C VAL A 226 43.13 20.16 14.40
N ASP A 227 44.13 19.69 13.61
CA ASP A 227 45.46 20.25 13.53
C ASP A 227 45.51 21.43 12.55
N ASP A 228 46.73 21.98 12.35
CA ASP A 228 47.00 23.13 11.45
C ASP A 228 46.77 22.79 9.96
N ASN A 229 46.62 21.53 9.62
CA ASN A 229 46.27 21.03 8.27
C ASN A 229 44.77 20.70 8.13
N GLU A 230 43.94 21.09 9.08
CA GLU A 230 42.48 20.77 9.13
C GLU A 230 42.20 19.28 9.26
N ILE A 231 43.17 18.45 9.66
CA ILE A 231 42.98 17.02 9.89
C ILE A 231 42.44 16.82 11.32
N MET A 232 41.34 16.07 11.42
CA MET A 232 40.72 15.75 12.71
C MET A 232 41.67 14.89 13.58
N ILE A 233 42.00 15.39 14.76
CA ILE A 233 42.88 14.72 15.74
C ILE A 233 42.17 14.31 17.03
N GLY A 234 40.92 14.75 17.21
CA GLY A 234 40.11 14.38 18.39
C GLY A 234 38.72 14.98 18.37
N VAL A 235 37.98 14.68 19.43
CA VAL A 235 36.65 15.22 19.72
C VAL A 235 36.61 15.63 21.18
N LEU A 236 36.02 16.79 21.47
CA LEU A 236 35.66 17.22 22.81
C LEU A 236 34.14 17.22 22.97
N THR A 237 33.63 16.61 24.06
CA THR A 237 32.18 16.49 24.39
C THR A 237 31.89 17.09 25.74
#